data_651da8690b94b31d94e1527c08a1ae6e
#
_entry.id   651da8690b94b31d94e1527c08a1ae6e
#
_cell.length_a   1.000
_cell.length_b   1.000
_cell.length_c   1.000
_cell.angle_alpha   90.00
_cell.angle_beta   90.00
_cell.angle_gamma   90.00
#
_symmetry.space_group_name_H-M   'P 1'
#
loop_
_entity.id
_entity.type
_entity.pdbx_description
1 polymer ?
#
loop_
_entity_poly.entity_id
_entity_poly.type
_entity_poly.pdbx_seq_one_letter_code
_entity_poly.pdbx_strand_id
1 'polypeptide(L)'
;MKISTFLSFYILIFISIFLFSCEKDDLSENIILNQDDDSIEDYIYNINDLSDYIYDQSKLHRFDIIISQENLNIINNDPTAEQYVDASLIFEDKIIRDIGVRYKGSIGAFVGCLSGSDWSNPSGYKTCPKLSMKIKINYKEDKKFYDLKKLQFHSQNLDPSKMRERLGYYMFRNFGIAAPRSNHALIYINGEFNGVYANTE
;
A
#
# COMPACT_ATOMS: atom_id res chain seq x y z
N MET A 1 19.21 54.46 -29.96
CA MET A 1 18.37 54.60 -28.74
C MET A 1 16.93 54.27 -29.09
N LYS A 2 16.63 53.03 -29.56
CA LYS A 2 15.25 52.57 -29.89
C LYS A 2 14.98 51.12 -29.53
N ILE A 3 15.78 50.48 -28.66
CA ILE A 3 15.61 49.08 -28.26
C ILE A 3 14.91 48.95 -26.88
N SER A 4 14.90 50.04 -26.10
CA SER A 4 14.36 50.03 -24.73
C SER A 4 12.81 50.01 -24.65
N THR A 5 12.12 50.52 -25.64
CA THR A 5 10.65 50.62 -25.63
C THR A 5 9.95 49.32 -26.03
N PHE A 6 10.59 48.50 -26.88
CA PHE A 6 10.01 47.17 -27.24
C PHE A 6 10.10 46.14 -26.14
N LEU A 7 11.16 46.14 -25.36
CA LEU A 7 11.33 45.20 -24.24
C LEU A 7 10.33 45.45 -23.10
N SER A 8 10.00 46.74 -22.87
CA SER A 8 9.02 47.15 -21.86
C SER A 8 7.57 46.71 -22.22
N PHE A 9 7.27 46.68 -23.52
CA PHE A 9 5.92 46.27 -23.97
C PHE A 9 5.70 44.76 -23.86
N TYR A 10 6.73 43.96 -24.11
CA TYR A 10 6.65 42.48 -23.95
C TYR A 10 6.56 42.05 -22.48
N ILE A 11 7.23 42.75 -21.58
CA ILE A 11 7.16 42.47 -20.14
C ILE A 11 5.75 42.80 -19.60
N LEU A 12 5.10 43.83 -20.06
CA LEU A 12 3.73 44.19 -19.67
C LEU A 12 2.69 43.19 -20.21
N ILE A 13 2.88 42.63 -21.39
CA ILE A 13 2.00 41.57 -21.93
C ILE A 13 2.19 40.26 -21.19
N PHE A 14 3.39 39.90 -20.78
CA PHE A 14 3.66 38.68 -20.00
C PHE A 14 3.07 38.76 -18.58
N ILE A 15 3.08 39.93 -17.95
CA ILE A 15 2.49 40.13 -16.60
C ILE A 15 0.97 40.08 -16.65
N SER A 16 0.34 40.53 -17.75
CA SER A 16 -1.12 40.49 -17.89
C SER A 16 -1.66 39.05 -18.09
N ILE A 17 -0.86 38.14 -18.62
CA ILE A 17 -1.25 36.74 -18.81
C ILE A 17 -1.22 35.95 -17.47
N PHE A 18 -0.36 36.36 -16.51
CA PHE A 18 -0.28 35.71 -15.20
C PHE A 18 -1.36 36.15 -14.19
N LEU A 19 -2.11 37.23 -14.46
CA LEU A 19 -3.13 37.69 -13.53
C LEU A 19 -4.56 37.16 -13.81
N PHE A 20 -4.72 36.30 -14.85
CA PHE A 20 -6.01 35.73 -15.22
C PHE A 20 -6.18 34.24 -14.86
N SER A 21 -5.33 33.70 -14.02
CA SER A 21 -5.44 32.28 -13.63
C SER A 21 -5.57 32.15 -12.11
N CYS A 22 -6.69 32.58 -11.56
CA CYS A 22 -7.24 32.07 -10.30
C CYS A 22 -8.67 32.61 -10.11
N GLU A 23 -9.60 32.10 -10.88
CA GLU A 23 -11.02 32.18 -10.55
C GLU A 23 -11.35 30.87 -9.82
N LYS A 24 -11.66 30.99 -8.54
CA LYS A 24 -12.26 29.92 -7.75
C LYS A 24 -13.69 29.77 -8.26
N ASP A 25 -13.93 28.73 -9.03
CA ASP A 25 -15.28 28.27 -9.26
C ASP A 25 -15.82 27.67 -7.97
N ASP A 26 -16.63 28.46 -7.25
CA ASP A 26 -17.60 27.96 -6.27
C ASP A 26 -18.69 27.18 -7.03
N LEU A 27 -18.40 25.91 -7.32
CA LEU A 27 -19.41 24.97 -7.80
C LEU A 27 -20.23 24.45 -6.60
N SER A 28 -21.06 25.34 -6.04
CA SER A 28 -22.25 24.94 -5.31
C SER A 28 -23.43 24.94 -6.29
N GLU A 29 -23.41 24.10 -7.29
CA GLU A 29 -24.60 23.79 -8.07
C GLU A 29 -25.33 22.61 -7.45
N ASN A 30 -26.57 22.91 -7.00
CA ASN A 30 -27.57 21.95 -6.62
C ASN A 30 -27.77 20.92 -7.73
N ILE A 31 -27.24 19.72 -7.55
CA ILE A 31 -27.61 18.56 -8.36
C ILE A 31 -29.02 18.18 -7.92
N ILE A 32 -30.01 18.64 -8.69
CA ILE A 32 -31.34 18.08 -8.64
C ILE A 32 -31.25 16.68 -9.20
N LEU A 33 -31.18 15.68 -8.31
CA LEU A 33 -31.33 14.28 -8.68
C LEU A 33 -32.76 14.07 -9.16
N ASN A 34 -32.95 14.02 -10.47
CA ASN A 34 -34.16 13.43 -11.03
C ASN A 34 -34.17 11.94 -10.69
N GLN A 35 -35.08 11.56 -9.80
CA GLN A 35 -35.46 10.18 -9.58
C GLN A 35 -36.04 9.66 -10.90
N ASP A 36 -35.31 8.74 -11.54
CA ASP A 36 -35.82 7.66 -12.42
C ASP A 36 -34.60 7.07 -13.18
N ASP A 37 -33.74 6.36 -12.48
CA ASP A 37 -32.87 5.37 -13.10
C ASP A 37 -32.55 4.27 -12.09
N ASP A 38 -33.25 3.16 -12.19
CA ASP A 38 -33.10 1.93 -11.37
C ASP A 38 -31.74 1.22 -11.56
N SER A 39 -30.76 1.84 -12.24
CA SER A 39 -29.46 1.24 -12.55
C SER A 39 -28.33 1.68 -11.61
N ILE A 40 -28.58 2.54 -10.62
CA ILE A 40 -27.54 3.04 -9.70
C ILE A 40 -27.46 2.20 -8.40
N GLU A 41 -28.46 1.35 -8.11
CA GLU A 41 -28.49 0.58 -6.87
C GLU A 41 -27.44 -0.56 -6.80
N ASP A 42 -26.81 -0.97 -7.90
CA ASP A 42 -25.80 -2.03 -7.90
C ASP A 42 -24.38 -1.57 -7.53
N TYR A 43 -24.14 -0.27 -7.31
CA TYR A 43 -22.86 0.28 -6.86
C TYR A 43 -22.84 0.75 -5.40
N ILE A 44 -23.85 0.46 -4.62
CA ILE A 44 -23.75 0.56 -3.17
C ILE A 44 -22.86 -0.61 -2.72
N TYR A 45 -21.57 -0.35 -2.68
CA TYR A 45 -20.61 -1.16 -1.97
C TYR A 45 -21.23 -1.50 -0.61
N ASN A 46 -21.45 -2.78 -0.38
CA ASN A 46 -22.04 -3.31 0.84
C ASN A 46 -21.10 -2.92 2.00
N ILE A 47 -21.41 -1.80 2.69
CA ILE A 47 -20.61 -1.16 3.73
C ILE A 47 -20.45 -2.05 4.99
N ASN A 48 -20.73 -3.35 4.86
CA ASN A 48 -20.64 -4.34 5.93
C ASN A 48 -19.39 -5.22 5.87
N ASP A 49 -18.48 -5.01 4.91
CA ASP A 49 -17.18 -5.71 4.93
C ASP A 49 -16.23 -4.98 5.88
N LEU A 50 -16.01 -5.53 7.06
CA LEU A 50 -15.07 -4.98 8.04
C LEU A 50 -13.67 -4.78 7.45
N SER A 51 -13.31 -5.53 6.41
CA SER A 51 -12.02 -5.40 5.74
C SER A 51 -11.85 -4.09 4.96
N ASP A 52 -12.93 -3.38 4.63
CA ASP A 52 -12.85 -2.07 4.00
C ASP A 52 -12.09 -1.06 4.86
N TYR A 53 -12.20 -1.18 6.19
CA TYR A 53 -11.42 -0.35 7.10
C TYR A 53 -9.90 -0.55 6.92
N ILE A 54 -9.47 -1.80 6.73
CA ILE A 54 -8.06 -2.16 6.57
C ILE A 54 -7.50 -1.67 5.23
N TYR A 55 -8.35 -1.60 4.19
CA TYR A 55 -7.97 -1.18 2.83
C TYR A 55 -8.42 0.25 2.49
N ASP A 56 -8.86 1.04 3.48
CA ASP A 56 -9.27 2.43 3.31
C ASP A 56 -8.14 3.26 2.68
N GLN A 57 -8.44 3.88 1.52
CA GLN A 57 -7.48 4.65 0.75
C GLN A 57 -7.11 5.98 1.40
N SER A 58 -7.91 6.47 2.33
CA SER A 58 -7.68 7.73 3.06
C SER A 58 -6.81 7.55 4.29
N LYS A 59 -6.54 6.29 4.71
CA LYS A 59 -5.81 5.97 5.94
C LYS A 59 -4.43 5.41 5.65
N LEU A 60 -3.51 5.73 6.54
CA LEU A 60 -2.18 5.14 6.60
C LEU A 60 -2.08 4.35 7.91
N HIS A 61 -2.46 3.08 7.83
CA HIS A 61 -2.46 2.21 9.01
C HIS A 61 -1.05 1.81 9.43
N ARG A 62 -0.87 1.70 10.75
CA ARG A 62 0.32 1.15 11.39
C ARG A 62 0.03 -0.26 11.86
N PHE A 63 0.95 -1.18 11.56
CA PHE A 63 0.95 -2.56 12.02
C PHE A 63 2.27 -2.85 12.72
N ASP A 64 2.21 -3.25 13.98
CA ASP A 64 3.39 -3.63 14.76
C ASP A 64 3.43 -5.14 14.90
N ILE A 65 4.48 -5.77 14.38
CA ILE A 65 4.74 -7.20 14.46
C ILE A 65 5.67 -7.42 15.64
N ILE A 66 5.20 -8.17 16.63
CA ILE A 66 6.00 -8.59 17.78
C ILE A 66 6.39 -10.05 17.57
N ILE A 67 7.68 -10.28 17.39
CA ILE A 67 8.28 -11.56 17.05
C ILE A 67 9.50 -11.82 17.93
N SER A 68 9.71 -13.05 18.40
CA SER A 68 10.92 -13.39 19.14
C SER A 68 12.16 -13.27 18.26
N GLN A 69 13.31 -12.97 18.87
CA GLN A 69 14.58 -12.90 18.14
C GLN A 69 14.91 -14.23 17.46
N GLU A 70 14.58 -15.35 18.09
CA GLU A 70 14.77 -16.68 17.51
C GLU A 70 13.96 -16.85 16.22
N ASN A 71 12.67 -16.55 16.26
CA ASN A 71 11.77 -16.62 15.10
C ASN A 71 12.18 -15.65 13.99
N LEU A 72 12.61 -14.44 14.36
CA LEU A 72 13.10 -13.45 13.40
C LEU A 72 14.38 -13.97 12.70
N ASN A 73 15.27 -14.62 13.44
CA ASN A 73 16.46 -15.23 12.88
C ASN A 73 16.13 -16.39 11.94
N ILE A 74 15.12 -17.22 12.26
CA ILE A 74 14.68 -18.32 11.38
C ILE A 74 14.30 -17.75 10.00
N ILE A 75 13.40 -16.77 9.94
CA ILE A 75 12.93 -16.22 8.66
C ILE A 75 14.01 -15.38 7.95
N ASN A 76 14.93 -14.76 8.69
CA ASN A 76 16.04 -13.99 8.10
C ASN A 76 17.13 -14.91 7.52
N ASN A 77 17.35 -16.06 8.10
CA ASN A 77 18.38 -17.00 7.63
C ASN A 77 17.97 -17.73 6.35
N ASP A 78 16.68 -18.00 6.17
CA ASP A 78 16.15 -18.58 4.94
C ASP A 78 14.77 -18.00 4.57
N PRO A 79 14.75 -16.80 3.96
CA PRO A 79 13.50 -16.18 3.52
C PRO A 79 12.73 -16.99 2.46
N THR A 80 13.47 -17.82 1.69
CA THR A 80 12.90 -18.59 0.57
C THR A 80 12.18 -19.85 1.01
N ALA A 81 12.45 -20.35 2.20
CA ALA A 81 11.70 -21.46 2.80
C ALA A 81 10.23 -21.10 2.99
N GLU A 82 9.89 -19.80 2.99
CA GLU A 82 8.55 -19.29 3.22
C GLU A 82 7.86 -19.92 4.46
N GLN A 83 8.68 -20.27 5.45
CA GLN A 83 8.26 -20.90 6.69
C GLN A 83 7.54 -19.89 7.58
N TYR A 84 6.35 -20.24 8.07
CA TYR A 84 5.68 -19.45 9.09
C TYR A 84 6.32 -19.65 10.46
N VAL A 85 6.49 -18.54 11.17
CA VAL A 85 6.92 -18.53 12.57
C VAL A 85 5.89 -17.79 13.43
N ASP A 86 5.87 -18.10 14.72
CA ASP A 86 4.96 -17.50 15.69
C ASP A 86 5.26 -16.01 15.91
N ALA A 87 4.21 -15.22 15.96
CA ALA A 87 4.28 -13.79 16.28
C ALA A 87 2.95 -13.29 16.87
N SER A 88 2.92 -12.02 17.24
CA SER A 88 1.72 -11.26 17.55
C SER A 88 1.66 -10.02 16.70
N LEU A 89 0.46 -9.53 16.41
CA LEU A 89 0.20 -8.30 15.69
C LEU A 89 -0.46 -7.30 16.63
N ILE A 90 0.07 -6.07 16.69
CA ILE A 90 -0.61 -4.95 17.33
C ILE A 90 -1.12 -4.04 16.22
N PHE A 91 -2.39 -3.71 16.32
CA PHE A 91 -3.06 -2.80 15.41
C PHE A 91 -3.99 -1.92 16.22
N GLU A 92 -3.70 -0.60 16.24
CA GLU A 92 -4.37 0.34 17.11
C GLU A 92 -4.28 -0.11 18.58
N ASP A 93 -5.41 -0.33 19.25
CA ASP A 93 -5.53 -0.80 20.63
C ASP A 93 -5.67 -2.34 20.75
N LYS A 94 -5.63 -3.06 19.61
CA LYS A 94 -5.87 -4.51 19.56
C LYS A 94 -4.57 -5.28 19.49
N ILE A 95 -4.48 -6.35 20.27
CA ILE A 95 -3.38 -7.33 20.22
C ILE A 95 -3.94 -8.65 19.70
N ILE A 96 -3.47 -9.08 18.55
CA ILE A 96 -3.81 -10.34 17.91
C ILE A 96 -2.64 -11.31 18.14
N ARG A 97 -2.81 -12.28 19.04
CA ARG A 97 -1.79 -13.28 19.36
C ARG A 97 -1.87 -14.48 18.42
N ASP A 98 -0.89 -15.36 18.47
CA ASP A 98 -0.87 -16.64 17.75
C ASP A 98 -1.11 -16.48 16.25
N ILE A 99 -0.46 -15.49 15.66
CA ILE A 99 -0.39 -15.32 14.21
C ILE A 99 0.86 -15.96 13.66
N GLY A 100 0.83 -16.36 12.39
CA GLY A 100 2.00 -16.79 11.64
C GLY A 100 2.55 -15.67 10.78
N VAL A 101 3.85 -15.42 10.84
CA VAL A 101 4.55 -14.46 9.98
C VAL A 101 5.58 -15.18 9.14
N ARG A 102 5.71 -14.82 7.87
CA ARG A 102 6.78 -15.28 6.97
C ARG A 102 7.12 -14.23 5.94
N TYR A 103 8.28 -14.33 5.35
CA TYR A 103 8.53 -13.63 4.10
C TYR A 103 7.77 -14.29 2.95
N LYS A 104 7.54 -13.55 1.89
CA LYS A 104 6.86 -14.02 0.69
C LYS A 104 7.46 -13.39 -0.55
N GLY A 105 7.33 -14.08 -1.66
CA GLY A 105 7.70 -13.52 -2.95
C GLY A 105 7.84 -14.60 -3.99
N SER A 106 7.94 -14.18 -5.24
CA SER A 106 8.49 -14.97 -6.31
C SER A 106 10.01 -14.75 -6.41
N ILE A 107 10.67 -15.46 -7.30
CA ILE A 107 12.10 -15.29 -7.56
C ILE A 107 12.51 -13.82 -7.62
N GLY A 108 11.80 -12.99 -8.41
CA GLY A 108 12.12 -11.58 -8.58
C GLY A 108 11.99 -10.73 -7.31
N ALA A 109 11.19 -11.14 -6.33
CA ALA A 109 11.05 -10.42 -5.06
C ALA A 109 12.26 -10.62 -4.12
N PHE A 110 12.99 -11.70 -4.29
CA PHE A 110 14.17 -12.04 -3.50
C PHE A 110 15.50 -11.61 -4.15
N VAL A 111 15.49 -11.36 -5.47
CA VAL A 111 16.69 -10.97 -6.22
C VAL A 111 17.32 -9.70 -5.63
N GLY A 112 18.63 -9.78 -5.35
CA GLY A 112 19.40 -8.69 -4.74
C GLY A 112 19.11 -8.47 -3.25
N CYS A 113 18.29 -9.34 -2.63
CA CYS A 113 17.92 -9.27 -1.21
C CYS A 113 18.39 -10.46 -0.39
N LEU A 114 19.08 -11.42 -1.02
CA LEU A 114 19.64 -12.60 -0.39
C LEU A 114 21.15 -12.67 -0.60
N SER A 115 21.82 -13.40 0.28
CA SER A 115 23.28 -13.56 0.22
C SER A 115 23.74 -14.48 -0.91
N GLY A 116 22.89 -15.35 -1.43
CA GLY A 116 23.17 -16.19 -2.58
C GLY A 116 23.17 -15.41 -3.88
N SER A 117 24.04 -15.78 -4.82
CA SER A 117 24.23 -15.08 -6.10
C SER A 117 23.47 -15.68 -7.27
N ASP A 118 22.83 -16.81 -7.11
CA ASP A 118 22.05 -17.45 -8.16
C ASP A 118 20.66 -16.82 -8.29
N TRP A 119 20.47 -16.07 -9.35
CA TRP A 119 19.21 -15.36 -9.63
C TRP A 119 18.08 -16.30 -10.07
N SER A 120 18.41 -17.47 -10.58
CA SER A 120 17.42 -18.47 -11.01
C SER A 120 16.93 -19.33 -9.83
N ASN A 121 17.74 -19.40 -8.77
CA ASN A 121 17.45 -20.14 -7.55
C ASN A 121 17.88 -19.33 -6.31
N PRO A 122 17.12 -18.28 -5.93
CA PRO A 122 17.46 -17.42 -4.81
C PRO A 122 17.58 -18.22 -3.50
N SER A 123 18.65 -18.00 -2.75
CA SER A 123 18.95 -18.70 -1.52
C SER A 123 19.79 -17.87 -0.56
N GLY A 124 19.96 -18.37 0.67
CA GLY A 124 20.75 -17.73 1.70
C GLY A 124 19.99 -16.73 2.56
N TYR A 125 20.69 -16.03 3.41
CA TYR A 125 20.09 -15.12 4.39
C TYR A 125 19.73 -13.75 3.79
N LYS A 126 18.79 -13.07 4.44
CA LYS A 126 18.31 -11.74 4.07
C LYS A 126 19.40 -10.68 4.18
N THR A 127 19.60 -9.90 3.12
CA THR A 127 20.54 -8.77 3.05
C THR A 127 19.85 -7.41 2.92
N CYS A 128 18.65 -7.37 2.34
CA CYS A 128 17.85 -6.14 2.22
C CYS A 128 17.29 -5.67 3.56
N PRO A 129 17.06 -4.36 3.75
CA PRO A 129 16.38 -3.86 4.93
C PRO A 129 15.00 -4.47 5.12
N LYS A 130 14.25 -4.68 4.03
CA LYS A 130 12.89 -5.23 4.08
C LYS A 130 12.61 -6.19 2.93
N LEU A 131 11.77 -7.19 3.20
CA LEU A 131 11.18 -8.11 2.23
C LEU A 131 9.67 -8.08 2.36
N SER A 132 8.96 -8.50 1.31
CA SER A 132 7.51 -8.68 1.37
C SER A 132 7.16 -9.74 2.40
N MET A 133 6.07 -9.51 3.14
CA MET A 133 5.63 -10.38 4.24
C MET A 133 4.20 -10.82 4.05
N LYS A 134 3.89 -11.99 4.60
CA LYS A 134 2.54 -12.52 4.73
C LYS A 134 2.28 -12.85 6.19
N ILE A 135 1.18 -12.33 6.70
CA ILE A 135 0.66 -12.63 8.03
C ILE A 135 -0.53 -13.56 7.87
N LYS A 136 -0.52 -14.67 8.58
CA LYS A 136 -1.61 -15.62 8.67
C LYS A 136 -2.30 -15.44 10.02
N ILE A 137 -3.50 -14.87 10.01
CA ILE A 137 -4.27 -14.57 11.23
C ILE A 137 -4.77 -15.86 11.86
N ASN A 138 -5.31 -16.76 11.04
CA ASN A 138 -5.80 -18.06 11.47
C ASN A 138 -4.68 -19.12 11.52
N TYR A 139 -3.54 -18.78 12.15
CA TYR A 139 -2.38 -19.67 12.17
C TYR A 139 -2.54 -20.85 13.10
N LYS A 140 -2.95 -20.61 14.34
CA LYS A 140 -3.20 -21.66 15.34
C LYS A 140 -4.68 -21.93 15.59
N GLU A 141 -5.52 -20.94 15.35
CA GLU A 141 -6.96 -20.98 15.61
C GLU A 141 -7.72 -20.44 14.42
N ASP A 142 -8.95 -20.89 14.17
CA ASP A 142 -9.80 -20.29 13.13
C ASP A 142 -10.38 -18.96 13.63
N LYS A 143 -9.63 -17.91 13.38
CA LYS A 143 -9.98 -16.53 13.72
C LYS A 143 -9.78 -15.60 12.54
N LYS A 144 -10.42 -14.45 12.60
CA LYS A 144 -10.33 -13.39 11.60
C LYS A 144 -9.97 -12.07 12.27
N PHE A 145 -9.37 -11.21 11.48
CA PHE A 145 -9.06 -9.83 11.80
C PHE A 145 -9.72 -8.94 10.76
N TYR A 146 -10.75 -8.19 11.12
CA TYR A 146 -11.58 -7.43 10.18
C TYR A 146 -12.01 -8.30 8.99
N ASP A 147 -12.58 -9.48 9.27
CA ASP A 147 -12.96 -10.53 8.33
C ASP A 147 -11.83 -11.15 7.50
N LEU A 148 -10.60 -10.70 7.67
CA LEU A 148 -9.42 -11.22 6.96
C LEU A 148 -8.78 -12.39 7.71
N LYS A 149 -8.44 -13.47 7.00
CA LYS A 149 -7.63 -14.59 7.51
C LYS A 149 -6.14 -14.39 7.27
N LYS A 150 -5.77 -13.42 6.42
CA LYS A 150 -4.38 -13.11 6.07
C LYS A 150 -4.24 -11.63 5.74
N LEU A 151 -3.03 -11.09 5.94
CA LEU A 151 -2.58 -9.79 5.43
C LEU A 151 -1.35 -10.01 4.56
N GLN A 152 -1.20 -9.19 3.52
CA GLN A 152 -0.05 -9.24 2.63
C GLN A 152 0.58 -7.87 2.51
N PHE A 153 1.84 -7.77 2.87
CA PHE A 153 2.62 -6.54 2.82
C PHE A 153 3.72 -6.67 1.76
N HIS A 154 3.59 -5.94 0.66
CA HIS A 154 4.58 -5.94 -0.40
C HIS A 154 5.63 -4.86 -0.17
N SER A 155 6.89 -5.23 -0.15
CA SER A 155 8.01 -4.34 0.16
C SER A 155 8.22 -3.24 -0.88
N GLN A 156 7.81 -3.47 -2.13
CA GLN A 156 7.95 -2.53 -3.25
C GLN A 156 9.39 -2.00 -3.40
N ASN A 157 10.41 -2.85 -3.19
CA ASN A 157 11.82 -2.44 -3.22
C ASN A 157 12.24 -1.85 -4.57
N LEU A 158 11.65 -2.33 -5.68
CA LEU A 158 11.92 -1.87 -7.05
C LEU A 158 10.97 -0.76 -7.52
N ASP A 159 10.13 -0.24 -6.64
CA ASP A 159 9.25 0.91 -6.93
C ASP A 159 9.60 2.12 -6.05
N PRO A 160 10.40 3.05 -6.54
CA PRO A 160 10.75 4.26 -5.79
C PRO A 160 9.53 5.11 -5.43
N SER A 161 8.48 5.09 -6.27
CA SER A 161 7.26 5.87 -6.03
C SER A 161 6.36 5.25 -4.96
N LYS A 162 6.47 3.95 -4.71
CA LYS A 162 5.55 3.14 -3.89
C LYS A 162 4.08 3.17 -4.34
N MET A 163 3.83 3.69 -5.55
CA MET A 163 2.47 3.94 -6.06
C MET A 163 2.01 2.96 -7.14
N ARG A 164 2.94 2.26 -7.82
CA ARG A 164 2.61 1.45 -9.00
C ARG A 164 1.53 0.42 -8.72
N GLU A 165 1.66 -0.31 -7.63
CA GLU A 165 0.72 -1.37 -7.26
C GLU A 165 -0.65 -0.78 -6.87
N ARG A 166 -0.64 0.22 -5.98
CA ARG A 166 -1.86 0.90 -5.55
C ARG A 166 -2.62 1.53 -6.72
N LEU A 167 -1.91 2.28 -7.58
CA LEU A 167 -2.50 2.95 -8.72
C LEU A 167 -2.97 1.95 -9.78
N GLY A 168 -2.18 0.92 -10.08
CA GLY A 168 -2.53 -0.10 -11.05
C GLY A 168 -3.81 -0.85 -10.68
N TYR A 169 -3.93 -1.32 -9.44
CA TYR A 169 -5.15 -2.00 -8.98
C TYR A 169 -6.35 -1.04 -8.91
N TYR A 170 -6.12 0.22 -8.51
CA TYR A 170 -7.18 1.22 -8.56
C TYR A 170 -7.72 1.41 -9.98
N MET A 171 -6.84 1.56 -10.97
CA MET A 171 -7.25 1.70 -12.37
C MET A 171 -8.02 0.47 -12.86
N PHE A 172 -7.54 -0.75 -12.59
CA PHE A 172 -8.24 -1.97 -13.01
C PHE A 172 -9.66 -2.02 -12.46
N ARG A 173 -9.85 -1.74 -11.17
CA ARG A 173 -11.19 -1.73 -10.57
C ARG A 173 -12.10 -0.67 -11.20
N ASN A 174 -11.57 0.53 -11.51
CA ASN A 174 -12.36 1.57 -12.19
C ASN A 174 -12.73 1.21 -13.64
N PHE A 175 -11.99 0.29 -14.27
CA PHE A 175 -12.35 -0.27 -15.57
C PHE A 175 -13.26 -1.51 -15.49
N GLY A 176 -13.78 -1.83 -14.30
CA GLY A 176 -14.63 -3.01 -14.10
C GLY A 176 -13.86 -4.34 -14.11
N ILE A 177 -12.53 -4.31 -14.02
CA ILE A 177 -11.68 -5.50 -13.97
C ILE A 177 -11.46 -5.85 -12.48
N ALA A 178 -11.78 -7.10 -12.12
CA ALA A 178 -11.54 -7.59 -10.76
C ALA A 178 -10.05 -7.48 -10.40
N ALA A 179 -9.73 -6.73 -9.34
CA ALA A 179 -8.37 -6.54 -8.87
C ALA A 179 -8.36 -6.30 -7.36
N PRO A 180 -7.28 -6.72 -6.65
CA PRO A 180 -7.15 -6.52 -5.22
C PRO A 180 -7.28 -5.06 -4.79
N ARG A 181 -7.78 -4.82 -3.57
CA ARG A 181 -7.60 -3.53 -2.91
C ARG A 181 -6.14 -3.41 -2.49
N SER A 182 -5.58 -2.21 -2.56
CA SER A 182 -4.21 -1.95 -2.11
C SER A 182 -4.10 -0.52 -1.59
N ASN A 183 -3.62 -0.36 -0.36
CA ASN A 183 -3.27 0.91 0.25
C ASN A 183 -1.85 0.84 0.85
N HIS A 184 -1.38 1.94 1.42
CA HIS A 184 -0.11 1.95 2.12
C HIS A 184 -0.28 1.57 3.59
N ALA A 185 0.73 0.90 4.15
CA ALA A 185 0.84 0.57 5.56
C ALA A 185 2.23 0.87 6.10
N LEU A 186 2.31 1.34 7.34
CA LEU A 186 3.53 1.45 8.11
C LEU A 186 3.75 0.14 8.86
N ILE A 187 4.88 -0.51 8.64
CA ILE A 187 5.23 -1.75 9.33
C ILE A 187 6.33 -1.47 10.34
N TYR A 188 6.10 -1.93 11.55
CA TYR A 188 7.08 -1.96 12.64
C TYR A 188 7.33 -3.41 13.03
N ILE A 189 8.58 -3.74 13.37
CA ILE A 189 8.97 -5.05 13.89
C ILE A 189 9.65 -4.83 15.23
N ASN A 190 9.10 -5.38 16.30
CA ASN A 190 9.59 -5.22 17.67
C ASN A 190 9.78 -3.74 18.08
N GLY A 191 8.88 -2.85 17.62
CA GLY A 191 8.91 -1.43 17.89
C GLY A 191 9.79 -0.60 16.94
N GLU A 192 10.60 -1.23 16.09
CA GLU A 192 11.45 -0.54 15.11
C GLU A 192 10.72 -0.37 13.78
N PHE A 193 10.80 0.84 13.19
CA PHE A 193 10.21 1.12 11.89
C PHE A 193 10.90 0.32 10.77
N ASN A 194 10.17 -0.58 10.16
CA ASN A 194 10.68 -1.43 9.08
C ASN A 194 10.41 -0.85 7.68
N GLY A 195 9.44 0.06 7.56
CA GLY A 195 9.18 0.79 6.31
C GLY A 195 7.72 0.94 5.92
N VAL A 196 7.52 1.60 4.78
CA VAL A 196 6.22 1.70 4.10
C VAL A 196 6.07 0.51 3.16
N TYR A 197 4.93 -0.16 3.21
CA TYR A 197 4.58 -1.32 2.39
C TYR A 197 3.27 -1.07 1.65
N ALA A 198 3.05 -1.76 0.52
CA ALA A 198 1.70 -1.91 0.01
C ALA A 198 1.00 -3.04 0.81
N ASN A 199 -0.10 -2.69 1.45
CA ASN A 199 -1.02 -3.65 2.05
C ASN A 199 -2.01 -4.06 0.96
N THR A 200 -1.88 -5.28 0.46
CA THR A 200 -2.62 -5.76 -0.71
C THR A 200 -3.46 -6.97 -0.35
N GLU A 201 -4.71 -6.98 -0.77
CA GLU A 201 -5.70 -8.03 -0.53
C GLU A 201 -5.31 -9.40 -1.06
#